data_da225bfd8b783e1dfaf77a3266e295e2
#
_entry.id   da225bfd8b783e1dfaf77a3266e295e2
#
_cell.length_a   1.000
_cell.length_b   1.000
_cell.length_c   1.000
_cell.angle_alpha   90.00
_cell.angle_beta   90.00
_cell.angle_gamma   90.00
#
_symmetry.space_group_name_H-M   'P 1'
#
loop_
_entity.id
_entity.type
_entity.pdbx_description
1 polymer ?
#
loop_
_entity_poly.entity_id
_entity_poly.type
_entity_poly.pdbx_seq_one_letter_code
_entity_poly.pdbx_strand_id
1 'polypeptide(L)'
;DQIDPAYMEMSQAFDPENKYSVPYCWGTVGILYNTKLLDELGVPAPTKWADLWDERLSGEILMQDSVRDAFMVALKKDGYSMNSESKDELEQAKQELIDQKPLVQAYVIDQVRDKMIGGEAAVGVIYSGEMLYIQDEAVSLGLDYDLEYVIPEEGTNLWLDSWVIPKNAKNKENA
;
A
#
# COMPACT_ATOMS: atom_id res chain seq x y z
N ASP A 1 -4.40 18.02 -22.98
CA ASP A 1 -3.09 18.58 -23.35
C ASP A 1 -2.28 19.11 -22.13
N GLN A 2 -2.74 18.86 -20.90
CA GLN A 2 -2.04 19.26 -19.66
C GLN A 2 -1.60 18.06 -18.83
N ILE A 3 -1.95 16.84 -19.25
CA ILE A 3 -1.58 15.61 -18.57
C ILE A 3 -0.37 15.03 -19.29
N ASP A 4 0.61 14.55 -18.51
CA ASP A 4 1.80 13.92 -19.03
C ASP A 4 1.41 12.72 -19.93
N PRO A 5 1.95 12.65 -21.15
CA PRO A 5 1.65 11.56 -22.09
C PRO A 5 1.87 10.15 -21.53
N ALA A 6 2.82 9.97 -20.60
CA ALA A 6 3.09 8.67 -19.99
C ALA A 6 1.90 8.17 -19.16
N TYR A 7 1.21 9.05 -18.45
CA TYR A 7 0.01 8.66 -17.69
C TYR A 7 -1.20 8.44 -18.60
N MET A 8 -1.29 9.18 -19.68
CA MET A 8 -2.31 8.95 -20.71
C MET A 8 -2.12 7.59 -21.40
N GLU A 9 -0.88 7.19 -21.66
CA GLU A 9 -0.56 5.87 -22.20
C GLU A 9 -0.89 4.75 -21.18
N MET A 10 -0.52 4.94 -19.93
CA MET A 10 -0.80 3.99 -18.85
C MET A 10 -2.31 3.74 -18.68
N SER A 11 -3.13 4.79 -18.76
CA SER A 11 -4.59 4.66 -18.63
C SER A 11 -5.24 3.90 -19.76
N GLN A 12 -4.61 3.82 -20.94
CA GLN A 12 -5.16 3.07 -22.10
C GLN A 12 -5.23 1.55 -21.84
N ALA A 13 -4.51 1.04 -20.84
CA ALA A 13 -4.66 -0.34 -20.41
C ALA A 13 -6.07 -0.66 -19.88
N PHE A 14 -6.79 0.36 -19.38
CA PHE A 14 -8.12 0.25 -18.78
C PHE A 14 -9.21 0.95 -19.61
N ASP A 15 -8.84 2.01 -20.32
CA ASP A 15 -9.72 2.81 -21.16
C ASP A 15 -9.04 3.08 -22.53
N PRO A 16 -9.20 2.18 -23.52
CA PRO A 16 -8.60 2.36 -24.82
C PRO A 16 -8.95 3.73 -25.43
N GLU A 17 -7.93 4.42 -25.92
CA GLU A 17 -8.02 5.78 -26.49
C GLU A 17 -8.39 6.87 -25.47
N ASN A 18 -8.40 6.58 -24.17
CA ASN A 18 -8.82 7.50 -23.09
C ASN A 18 -10.20 8.14 -23.37
N LYS A 19 -11.15 7.31 -23.75
CA LYS A 19 -12.45 7.74 -24.24
C LYS A 19 -13.41 8.15 -23.14
N TYR A 20 -13.30 7.55 -21.96
CA TYR A 20 -14.27 7.67 -20.87
C TYR A 20 -13.67 8.22 -19.59
N SER A 21 -12.36 8.29 -19.49
CA SER A 21 -11.65 8.65 -18.27
C SER A 21 -10.47 9.58 -18.54
N VAL A 22 -10.09 10.31 -17.50
CA VAL A 22 -8.90 11.17 -17.49
C VAL A 22 -8.07 10.82 -16.27
N PRO A 23 -6.79 10.46 -16.41
CA PRO A 23 -5.91 10.19 -15.28
C PRO A 23 -5.88 11.35 -14.30
N TYR A 24 -5.97 11.03 -13.00
CA TYR A 24 -5.97 12.00 -11.92
C TYR A 24 -4.73 11.88 -11.04
N CYS A 25 -4.53 10.73 -10.44
CA CYS A 25 -3.35 10.44 -9.64
C CYS A 25 -2.98 8.96 -9.72
N TRP A 26 -1.78 8.65 -9.28
CA TRP A 26 -1.26 7.29 -9.24
C TRP A 26 -0.45 7.07 -7.98
N GLY A 27 -0.23 5.84 -7.64
CA GLY A 27 0.62 5.49 -6.51
C GLY A 27 0.91 4.01 -6.45
N THR A 28 1.63 3.66 -5.42
CA THR A 28 2.02 2.28 -5.08
C THR A 28 1.63 1.98 -3.64
N VAL A 29 1.76 0.72 -3.25
CA VAL A 29 1.70 0.30 -1.85
C VAL A 29 3.11 -0.13 -1.42
N GLY A 30 3.48 0.14 -0.19
CA GLY A 30 4.78 -0.26 0.36
C GLY A 30 4.71 -0.44 1.86
N ILE A 31 5.87 -0.61 2.47
CA ILE A 31 6.03 -0.77 3.91
C ILE A 31 6.59 0.51 4.49
N LEU A 32 5.85 1.14 5.40
CA LEU A 32 6.34 2.17 6.31
C LEU A 32 6.82 1.50 7.58
N TYR A 33 7.97 1.91 8.11
CA TYR A 33 8.50 1.32 9.33
C TYR A 33 9.12 2.36 10.26
N ASN A 34 9.03 2.09 11.56
CA ASN A 34 9.61 2.87 12.63
C ASN A 34 11.00 2.30 12.96
N THR A 35 12.05 3.05 12.65
CA THR A 35 13.45 2.59 12.81
C THR A 35 13.78 2.23 14.25
N LYS A 36 13.31 3.02 15.21
CA LYS A 36 13.54 2.81 16.64
C LYS A 36 12.88 1.54 17.15
N LEU A 37 11.60 1.32 16.82
CA LEU A 37 10.90 0.11 17.23
C LEU A 37 11.50 -1.15 16.59
N LEU A 38 11.92 -1.09 15.33
CA LEU A 38 12.62 -2.22 14.72
C LEU A 38 13.93 -2.54 15.43
N ASP A 39 14.72 -1.52 15.80
CA ASP A 39 15.95 -1.71 16.56
C ASP A 39 15.69 -2.33 17.95
N GLU A 40 14.66 -1.86 18.67
CA GLU A 40 14.24 -2.41 19.96
C GLU A 40 13.80 -3.87 19.87
N LEU A 41 13.14 -4.26 18.77
CA LEU A 41 12.73 -5.63 18.48
C LEU A 41 13.86 -6.50 17.93
N GLY A 42 14.99 -5.89 17.55
CA GLY A 42 16.09 -6.58 16.88
C GLY A 42 15.74 -7.08 15.47
N VAL A 43 14.80 -6.39 14.81
CA VAL A 43 14.35 -6.70 13.44
C VAL A 43 15.05 -5.76 12.47
N PRO A 44 15.68 -6.27 11.39
CA PRO A 44 16.26 -5.39 10.37
C PRO A 44 15.18 -4.63 9.59
N ALA A 45 15.56 -3.51 8.97
CA ALA A 45 14.69 -2.79 8.06
C ALA A 45 14.15 -3.72 6.95
N PRO A 46 12.84 -3.71 6.69
CA PRO A 46 12.24 -4.61 5.72
C PRO A 46 12.71 -4.27 4.30
N THR A 47 12.91 -5.30 3.48
CA THR A 47 13.26 -5.17 2.06
C THR A 47 12.33 -5.99 1.18
N LYS A 48 11.56 -6.90 1.78
CA LYS A 48 10.67 -7.86 1.13
C LYS A 48 9.32 -7.91 1.82
N TRP A 49 8.30 -8.33 1.07
CA TRP A 49 7.00 -8.61 1.67
C TRP A 49 7.08 -9.75 2.69
N ALA A 50 7.97 -10.74 2.46
CA ALA A 50 8.18 -11.85 3.38
C ALA A 50 8.62 -11.41 4.79
N ASP A 51 9.26 -10.24 4.92
CA ASP A 51 9.71 -9.71 6.21
C ASP A 51 8.55 -9.41 7.17
N LEU A 52 7.32 -9.25 6.64
CA LEU A 52 6.10 -9.08 7.44
C LEU A 52 5.59 -10.39 8.10
N TRP A 53 6.30 -11.52 7.92
CA TRP A 53 6.04 -12.79 8.60
C TRP A 53 7.06 -13.09 9.70
N ASP A 54 7.92 -12.13 10.04
CA ASP A 54 8.84 -12.28 11.17
C ASP A 54 8.07 -12.30 12.50
N GLU A 55 8.21 -13.38 13.27
CA GLU A 55 7.51 -13.56 14.55
C GLU A 55 7.86 -12.48 15.58
N ARG A 56 9.01 -11.82 15.44
CA ARG A 56 9.41 -10.70 16.31
C ARG A 56 8.53 -9.46 16.13
N LEU A 57 7.81 -9.36 15.01
CA LEU A 57 6.82 -8.32 14.72
C LEU A 57 5.42 -8.63 15.28
N SER A 58 5.30 -9.61 16.17
CA SER A 58 3.99 -10.01 16.72
C SER A 58 3.28 -8.86 17.44
N GLY A 59 2.12 -8.45 16.91
CA GLY A 59 1.34 -7.31 17.42
C GLY A 59 1.84 -5.94 16.96
N GLU A 60 2.82 -5.89 16.03
CA GLU A 60 3.49 -4.68 15.57
C GLU A 60 3.23 -4.38 14.08
N ILE A 61 2.35 -5.14 13.44
CA ILE A 61 2.05 -5.02 12.02
C ILE A 61 0.67 -4.38 11.81
N LEU A 62 0.62 -3.31 11.04
CA LEU A 62 -0.62 -2.74 10.51
C LEU A 62 -0.79 -3.18 9.05
N MET A 63 -1.80 -4.00 8.78
CA MET A 63 -2.13 -4.45 7.43
C MET A 63 -3.25 -3.59 6.83
N GLN A 64 -3.31 -3.57 5.49
CA GLN A 64 -4.39 -2.90 4.77
C GLN A 64 -5.73 -3.62 4.96
N ASP A 65 -6.77 -2.88 5.38
CA ASP A 65 -8.17 -3.33 5.38
C ASP A 65 -8.76 -3.22 3.96
N SER A 66 -8.05 -3.81 3.02
CA SER A 66 -8.39 -3.95 1.61
C SER A 66 -8.07 -5.37 1.18
N VAL A 67 -9.10 -6.11 0.76
CA VAL A 67 -8.91 -7.50 0.29
C VAL A 67 -7.88 -7.55 -0.84
N ARG A 68 -7.95 -6.62 -1.79
CA ARG A 68 -7.04 -6.58 -2.93
C ARG A 68 -5.60 -6.36 -2.52
N ASP A 69 -5.35 -5.39 -1.63
CA ASP A 69 -3.99 -5.04 -1.21
C ASP A 69 -3.42 -6.09 -0.25
N ALA A 70 -4.22 -6.62 0.67
CA ALA A 70 -3.78 -7.71 1.53
C ALA A 70 -3.39 -8.96 0.72
N PHE A 71 -4.21 -9.36 -0.27
CA PHE A 71 -3.86 -10.46 -1.17
C PHE A 71 -2.65 -10.14 -2.05
N MET A 72 -2.48 -8.89 -2.49
CA MET A 72 -1.29 -8.46 -3.24
C MET A 72 -0.01 -8.73 -2.44
N VAL A 73 0.01 -8.38 -1.15
CA VAL A 73 1.16 -8.62 -0.28
C VAL A 73 1.53 -10.12 -0.25
N ALA A 74 0.56 -11.01 0.01
CA ALA A 74 0.79 -12.45 0.06
C ALA A 74 1.19 -13.04 -1.30
N LEU A 75 0.50 -12.66 -2.37
CA LEU A 75 0.81 -13.12 -3.73
C LEU A 75 2.22 -12.71 -4.15
N LYS A 76 2.59 -11.45 -3.89
CA LYS A 76 3.93 -10.95 -4.22
C LYS A 76 5.03 -11.62 -3.42
N LYS A 77 4.82 -11.83 -2.13
CA LYS A 77 5.71 -12.61 -1.26
C LYS A 77 6.05 -13.98 -1.89
N ASP A 78 5.07 -14.63 -2.47
CA ASP A 78 5.23 -15.97 -3.08
C ASP A 78 5.64 -15.92 -4.57
N GLY A 79 5.92 -14.71 -5.11
CA GLY A 79 6.37 -14.51 -6.48
C GLY A 79 5.25 -14.57 -7.53
N TYR A 80 3.99 -14.51 -7.10
CA TYR A 80 2.84 -14.54 -8.00
C TYR A 80 2.44 -13.13 -8.49
N SER A 81 1.64 -13.09 -9.53
CA SER A 81 1.01 -11.86 -9.98
C SER A 81 -0.08 -11.42 -9.00
N MET A 82 -0.12 -10.13 -8.64
CA MET A 82 -1.24 -9.59 -7.88
C MET A 82 -2.59 -9.68 -8.61
N ASN A 83 -2.57 -9.89 -9.90
CA ASN A 83 -3.74 -10.08 -10.75
C ASN A 83 -3.98 -11.57 -11.10
N SER A 84 -3.43 -12.48 -10.30
CA SER A 84 -3.65 -13.91 -10.52
C SER A 84 -5.14 -14.26 -10.40
N GLU A 85 -5.62 -15.07 -11.33
CA GLU A 85 -6.95 -15.70 -11.33
C GLU A 85 -6.88 -17.19 -11.00
N SER A 86 -5.67 -17.71 -10.71
CA SER A 86 -5.44 -19.08 -10.30
C SER A 86 -6.03 -19.34 -8.92
N LYS A 87 -6.94 -20.29 -8.83
CA LYS A 87 -7.55 -20.68 -7.54
C LYS A 87 -6.53 -21.21 -6.55
N ASP A 88 -5.53 -21.92 -7.04
CA ASP A 88 -4.49 -22.53 -6.19
C ASP A 88 -3.58 -21.43 -5.60
N GLU A 89 -3.17 -20.43 -6.40
CA GLU A 89 -2.38 -19.29 -5.93
C GLU A 89 -3.17 -18.40 -4.95
N LEU A 90 -4.46 -18.18 -5.22
CA LEU A 90 -5.33 -17.43 -4.31
C LEU A 90 -5.58 -18.18 -3.00
N GLU A 91 -5.73 -19.50 -3.02
CA GLU A 91 -5.89 -20.29 -1.79
C GLU A 91 -4.58 -20.32 -0.98
N GLN A 92 -3.42 -20.38 -1.65
CA GLN A 92 -2.12 -20.27 -1.00
C GLN A 92 -1.96 -18.89 -0.35
N ALA A 93 -2.21 -17.81 -1.08
CA ALA A 93 -2.14 -16.45 -0.54
C ALA A 93 -3.09 -16.24 0.66
N LYS A 94 -4.29 -16.80 0.60
CA LYS A 94 -5.23 -16.81 1.73
C LYS A 94 -4.65 -17.54 2.94
N GLN A 95 -4.01 -18.69 2.75
CA GLN A 95 -3.39 -19.42 3.86
C GLN A 95 -2.26 -18.61 4.47
N GLU A 96 -1.41 -17.98 3.66
CA GLU A 96 -0.35 -17.08 4.11
C GLU A 96 -0.90 -15.94 4.99
N LEU A 97 -2.00 -15.32 4.59
CA LEU A 97 -2.65 -14.26 5.39
C LEU A 97 -3.26 -14.79 6.69
N ILE A 98 -3.77 -16.02 6.69
CA ILE A 98 -4.26 -16.68 7.92
C ILE A 98 -3.09 -16.92 8.89
N ASP A 99 -1.96 -17.38 8.37
CA ASP A 99 -0.77 -17.68 9.17
C ASP A 99 -0.12 -16.39 9.68
N GLN A 100 -0.18 -15.28 8.93
CA GLN A 100 0.28 -13.96 9.36
C GLN A 100 -0.63 -13.33 10.42
N LYS A 101 -1.92 -13.63 10.39
CA LYS A 101 -2.93 -12.94 11.21
C LYS A 101 -2.59 -12.83 12.70
N PRO A 102 -1.96 -13.81 13.37
CA PRO A 102 -1.55 -13.70 14.76
C PRO A 102 -0.49 -12.60 15.00
N LEU A 103 0.27 -12.19 13.98
CA LEU A 103 1.30 -11.15 14.06
C LEU A 103 0.70 -9.75 13.85
N VAL A 104 -0.47 -9.66 13.22
CA VAL A 104 -1.11 -8.39 12.85
C VAL A 104 -1.80 -7.76 14.05
N GLN A 105 -1.44 -6.50 14.35
CA GLN A 105 -2.11 -5.70 15.38
C GLN A 105 -3.52 -5.32 14.92
N ALA A 106 -3.64 -4.78 13.71
CA ALA A 106 -4.91 -4.35 13.14
C ALA A 106 -4.88 -4.32 11.61
N TYR A 107 -6.07 -4.46 11.02
CA TYR A 107 -6.32 -4.13 9.62
C TYR A 107 -6.90 -2.71 9.58
N VAL A 108 -6.23 -1.80 8.87
CA VAL A 108 -6.56 -0.36 8.85
C VAL A 108 -6.37 0.22 7.44
N ILE A 109 -6.95 1.38 7.18
CA ILE A 109 -6.66 2.20 5.98
C ILE A 109 -6.06 3.51 6.47
N ASP A 110 -6.83 4.56 6.66
CA ASP A 110 -6.34 5.89 7.03
C ASP A 110 -5.75 5.95 8.45
N GLN A 111 -6.22 5.08 9.35
CA GLN A 111 -5.74 5.01 10.74
C GLN A 111 -4.26 4.60 10.85
N VAL A 112 -3.68 4.03 9.80
CA VAL A 112 -2.25 3.72 9.77
C VAL A 112 -1.40 4.98 10.02
N ARG A 113 -1.84 6.13 9.53
CA ARG A 113 -1.20 7.43 9.74
C ARG A 113 -0.97 7.73 11.22
N ASP A 114 -2.07 7.85 11.94
CA ASP A 114 -2.07 8.24 13.36
C ASP A 114 -1.31 7.22 14.21
N LYS A 115 -1.47 5.93 13.90
CA LYS A 115 -0.81 4.85 14.62
C LYS A 115 0.70 4.83 14.42
N MET A 116 1.18 5.03 13.19
CA MET A 116 2.62 5.09 12.92
C MET A 116 3.25 6.36 13.51
N ILE A 117 2.59 7.52 13.39
CA ILE A 117 3.01 8.77 14.02
C ILE A 117 2.98 8.66 15.55
N GLY A 118 2.04 7.92 16.10
CA GLY A 118 1.95 7.66 17.55
C GLY A 118 2.94 6.62 18.09
N GLY A 119 3.70 5.95 17.21
CA GLY A 119 4.63 4.88 17.62
C GLY A 119 3.90 3.63 18.15
N GLU A 120 2.67 3.38 17.68
CA GLU A 120 1.85 2.25 18.15
C GLU A 120 2.14 0.93 17.42
N ALA A 121 2.95 0.96 16.35
CA ALA A 121 3.34 -0.22 15.58
C ALA A 121 4.70 -0.01 14.93
N ALA A 122 5.44 -1.10 14.72
CA ALA A 122 6.76 -1.07 14.11
C ALA A 122 6.69 -0.98 12.58
N VAL A 123 5.69 -1.59 11.95
CA VAL A 123 5.52 -1.60 10.49
C VAL A 123 4.06 -1.41 10.08
N GLY A 124 3.85 -0.73 8.95
CA GLY A 124 2.54 -0.53 8.36
C GLY A 124 2.57 -0.65 6.84
N VAL A 125 1.61 -1.38 6.28
CA VAL A 125 1.39 -1.42 4.82
C VAL A 125 0.56 -0.21 4.43
N ILE A 126 1.11 0.69 3.61
CA ILE A 126 0.48 1.98 3.29
C ILE A 126 0.55 2.32 1.80
N TYR A 127 -0.28 3.25 1.39
CA TYR A 127 -0.18 3.90 0.08
C TYR A 127 0.96 4.93 0.06
N SER A 128 1.70 4.99 -1.05
CA SER A 128 2.88 5.86 -1.19
C SER A 128 2.59 7.35 -0.96
N GLY A 129 1.40 7.82 -1.27
CA GLY A 129 1.00 9.22 -1.05
C GLY A 129 0.93 9.61 0.43
N GLU A 130 0.71 8.65 1.32
CA GLU A 130 0.63 8.87 2.76
C GLU A 130 2.02 9.11 3.38
N MET A 131 3.06 8.51 2.80
CA MET A 131 4.42 8.55 3.33
C MET A 131 4.92 9.98 3.57
N LEU A 132 4.79 10.84 2.57
CA LEU A 132 5.28 12.23 2.65
C LEU A 132 4.58 13.00 3.78
N TYR A 133 3.25 12.84 3.86
CA TYR A 133 2.48 13.47 4.93
C TYR A 133 2.93 12.98 6.32
N ILE A 134 3.10 11.67 6.48
CA ILE A 134 3.50 11.07 7.75
C ILE A 134 4.90 11.53 8.16
N GLN A 135 5.85 11.60 7.23
CA GLN A 135 7.20 12.08 7.50
C GLN A 135 7.23 13.58 7.87
N ASP A 136 6.49 14.42 7.15
CA ASP A 136 6.39 15.85 7.45
C ASP A 136 5.75 16.08 8.83
N GLU A 137 4.73 15.33 9.18
CA GLU A 137 4.06 15.43 10.48
C GLU A 137 4.98 14.93 11.61
N ALA A 138 5.70 13.83 11.40
CA ALA A 138 6.68 13.32 12.36
C ALA A 138 7.78 14.36 12.70
N VAL A 139 8.29 15.02 11.67
CA VAL A 139 9.26 16.13 11.84
C VAL A 139 8.63 17.30 12.58
N SER A 140 7.41 17.70 12.21
CA SER A 140 6.67 18.80 12.83
C SER A 140 6.41 18.58 14.32
N LEU A 141 6.13 17.35 14.70
CA LEU A 141 5.90 16.93 16.10
C LEU A 141 7.20 16.73 16.88
N GLY A 142 8.36 16.73 16.21
CA GLY A 142 9.67 16.52 16.82
C GLY A 142 9.82 15.13 17.41
N LEU A 143 9.36 14.10 16.70
CA LEU A 143 9.47 12.71 17.13
C LEU A 143 10.95 12.33 17.26
N ASP A 144 11.25 11.42 18.20
CA ASP A 144 12.61 10.93 18.47
C ASP A 144 12.94 9.64 17.69
N TYR A 145 12.20 9.36 16.64
CA TYR A 145 12.38 8.23 15.71
C TYR A 145 12.05 8.63 14.28
N ASP A 146 12.67 7.92 13.34
CA ASP A 146 12.43 8.10 11.93
C ASP A 146 11.40 7.10 11.42
N LEU A 147 10.52 7.59 10.53
CA LEU A 147 9.57 6.77 9.77
C LEU A 147 10.06 6.70 8.32
N GLU A 148 10.47 5.51 7.92
CA GLU A 148 10.99 5.26 6.58
C GLU A 148 10.07 4.37 5.76
N TYR A 149 10.16 4.47 4.43
CA TYR A 149 9.30 3.77 3.49
C TYR A 149 10.12 2.99 2.48
N VAL A 150 9.68 1.77 2.18
CA VAL A 150 10.29 0.91 1.18
C VAL A 150 9.24 0.29 0.26
N ILE A 151 9.58 0.20 -1.03
CA ILE A 151 8.89 -0.67 -1.99
C ILE A 151 9.65 -1.99 -1.99
N PRO A 152 9.03 -3.12 -1.60
CA PRO A 152 9.69 -4.41 -1.54
C PRO A 152 10.25 -4.91 -2.86
N GLU A 153 11.31 -5.71 -2.80
CA GLU A 153 12.05 -6.21 -3.97
C GLU A 153 11.18 -7.04 -4.92
N GLU A 154 10.17 -7.74 -4.41
CA GLU A 154 9.22 -8.52 -5.21
C GLU A 154 8.27 -7.65 -6.04
N GLY A 155 8.39 -6.32 -5.87
CA GLY A 155 7.51 -5.34 -6.51
C GLY A 155 6.16 -5.20 -5.79
N THR A 156 5.35 -4.29 -6.28
CA THR A 156 4.07 -3.93 -5.67
C THR A 156 3.01 -3.66 -6.72
N ASN A 157 1.80 -3.23 -6.30
CA ASN A 157 0.82 -2.70 -7.20
C ASN A 157 1.22 -1.30 -7.69
N LEU A 158 0.82 -0.98 -8.88
CA LEU A 158 0.72 0.37 -9.41
C LEU A 158 -0.75 0.62 -9.70
N TRP A 159 -1.33 1.60 -9.04
CA TRP A 159 -2.73 1.98 -9.24
C TRP A 159 -2.82 3.35 -9.90
N LEU A 160 -3.89 3.57 -10.63
CA LEU A 160 -4.18 4.80 -11.31
C LEU A 160 -5.64 5.18 -11.05
N ASP A 161 -5.86 6.31 -10.40
CA ASP A 161 -7.17 6.90 -10.26
C ASP A 161 -7.49 7.78 -11.44
N SER A 162 -8.75 7.74 -11.86
CA SER A 162 -9.22 8.50 -13.02
C SER A 162 -10.52 9.21 -12.76
N TRP A 163 -10.65 10.41 -13.27
CA TRP A 163 -11.91 11.14 -13.33
C TRP A 163 -12.80 10.57 -14.45
N VAL A 164 -14.06 10.39 -14.13
CA VAL A 164 -15.09 9.96 -15.08
C VAL A 164 -16.37 10.79 -14.89
N ILE A 165 -17.10 11.02 -15.97
CA ILE A 165 -18.40 11.69 -15.93
C ILE A 165 -19.50 10.64 -16.13
N PRO A 166 -20.33 10.35 -15.11
CA PRO A 166 -21.43 9.40 -15.26
C PRO A 166 -22.40 9.79 -16.37
N LYS A 167 -22.96 8.80 -17.08
CA LYS A 167 -23.88 9.03 -18.19
C LYS A 167 -25.08 9.93 -17.83
N ASN A 168 -25.55 9.82 -16.59
CA ASN A 168 -26.71 10.57 -16.07
C ASN A 168 -26.31 11.82 -15.27
N ALA A 169 -25.07 12.28 -15.33
CA ALA A 169 -24.66 13.53 -14.71
C ALA A 169 -25.47 14.71 -15.26
N LYS A 170 -25.99 15.56 -14.37
CA LYS A 170 -26.85 16.69 -14.75
C LYS A 170 -26.07 17.91 -15.25
N ASN A 171 -24.82 18.07 -14.77
CA ASN A 171 -23.98 19.26 -15.03
C ASN A 171 -22.67 18.85 -15.73
N LYS A 172 -22.77 18.14 -16.85
CA LYS A 172 -21.60 17.62 -17.58
C LYS A 172 -20.68 18.72 -18.10
N GLU A 173 -21.25 19.89 -18.40
CA GLU A 173 -20.52 21.04 -18.92
C GLU A 173 -19.60 21.70 -17.88
N ASN A 174 -19.83 21.44 -16.61
CA ASN A 174 -19.05 21.98 -15.51
C ASN A 174 -18.01 20.97 -14.94
N ALA A 175 -17.92 19.78 -15.51
CA ALA A 175 -17.05 18.71 -15.04
C ALA A 175 -15.68 18.66 -15.73
#